data_6e94f3a75d3ae91ba677393773851100
#
_entry.id   6e94f3a75d3ae91ba677393773851100
#
_cell.length_a   1.000
_cell.length_b   1.000
_cell.length_c   1.000
_cell.angle_alpha   90.00
_cell.angle_beta   90.00
_cell.angle_gamma   90.00
#
_symmetry.space_group_name_H-M   'P 1'
#
loop_
_entity.id
_entity.type
_entity.pdbx_description
1 polymer ?
#
loop_
_entity_poly.entity_id
_entity_poly.type
_entity_poly.pdbx_seq_one_letter_code
_entity_poly.pdbx_strand_id
1 'polypeptide(L)'
;MSNETLSYPFRTFRERIDSKRIWLDSGFRVELIKMGIEKAGSINRLAREMGYRSRIHPGWSVRQILVGEQPFPFERLVKLSDYIGFPIEDVLRYRTEPQRITLNNTNDALRRNGLWCYHILRMRMR
;
A
#
# COMPACT_ATOMS: atom_id res chain seq x y z
N MET A 1 14.13 25.64 4.08
CA MET A 1 14.44 25.35 4.18
C MET A 1 14.73 25.14 4.24
N SER A 2 14.78 25.08 4.06
CA SER A 2 15.35 24.66 4.09
C SER A 2 15.63 24.40 4.43
N ASN A 3 15.89 24.35 4.57
CA ASN A 3 16.46 23.79 4.89
C ASN A 3 16.39 23.36 5.78
N GLU A 4 16.22 23.41 6.38
CA GLU A 4 16.26 23.03 6.97
C GLU A 4 16.28 22.22 7.13
N THR A 5 16.14 22.17 7.15
CA THR A 5 16.44 21.30 6.97
C THR A 5 17.25 20.91 6.18
N LEU A 6 17.84 21.36 5.91
CA LEU A 6 18.65 21.23 5.15
C LEU A 6 19.95 20.98 5.56
N SER A 7 20.25 21.55 6.36
CA SER A 7 21.46 21.30 6.75
C SER A 7 21.68 20.00 7.12
N TYR A 8 20.81 19.48 7.53
CA TYR A 8 20.85 18.32 7.70
C TYR A 8 20.66 17.82 6.68
N PRO A 9 20.95 17.09 6.77
CA PRO A 9 21.27 16.44 5.84
C PRO A 9 20.31 16.04 4.92
N PHE A 10 20.54 16.21 3.74
CA PHE A 10 19.70 15.79 2.73
C PHE A 10 19.52 14.33 2.75
N ARG A 11 20.54 13.60 3.08
CA ARG A 11 20.44 12.16 3.23
C ARG A 11 19.35 11.82 4.22
N THR A 12 19.31 12.54 5.32
CA THR A 12 18.30 12.29 6.32
C THR A 12 16.90 12.59 5.81
N PHE A 13 16.78 13.64 5.02
CA PHE A 13 15.50 13.98 4.44
C PHE A 13 15.01 12.84 3.53
N ARG A 14 15.90 12.35 2.69
CA ARG A 14 15.56 11.27 1.78
C ARG A 14 15.18 10.02 2.55
N GLU A 15 15.92 9.69 3.59
CA GLU A 15 15.62 8.53 4.40
C GLU A 15 14.25 8.63 5.03
N ARG A 16 13.86 9.82 5.49
CA ARG A 16 12.55 9.99 6.08
C ARG A 16 11.45 9.79 5.06
N ILE A 17 11.65 10.25 3.84
CA ILE A 17 10.67 10.04 2.79
C ILE A 17 10.55 8.57 2.47
N ASP A 18 11.67 7.89 2.30
CA ASP A 18 11.65 6.48 1.91
C ASP A 18 11.04 5.61 2.99
N SER A 19 11.20 6.00 4.26
CA SER A 19 10.68 5.20 5.35
C SER A 19 9.28 5.62 5.77
N LYS A 20 8.72 6.62 5.13
CA LYS A 20 7.41 7.11 5.51
C LYS A 20 6.35 6.04 5.31
N ARG A 21 5.43 6.01 6.22
CA ARG A 21 4.32 5.05 6.18
C ARG A 21 3.03 5.81 5.85
N ILE A 22 2.33 5.32 4.84
CA ILE A 22 1.13 6.00 4.34
C ILE A 22 -0.09 5.10 4.57
N TRP A 23 -1.05 5.61 5.32
CA TRP A 23 -2.34 4.95 5.46
C TRP A 23 -3.30 5.59 4.48
N LEU A 24 -3.98 4.77 3.69
CA LEU A 24 -4.97 5.26 2.73
C LEU A 24 -6.36 4.84 3.17
N ASP A 25 -7.35 5.64 2.77
CA ASP A 25 -8.74 5.28 2.95
C ASP A 25 -8.99 3.84 2.49
N SER A 26 -9.74 3.08 3.28
CA SER A 26 -9.91 1.65 3.04
C SER A 26 -10.48 1.35 1.66
N GLY A 27 -11.52 2.06 1.26
CA GLY A 27 -12.13 1.82 -0.05
C GLY A 27 -11.16 2.09 -1.17
N PHE A 28 -10.48 3.22 -1.11
CA PHE A 28 -9.52 3.59 -2.14
C PHE A 28 -8.34 2.62 -2.16
N ARG A 29 -7.86 2.23 -0.98
CA ARG A 29 -6.73 1.31 -0.88
C ARG A 29 -7.03 -0.01 -1.57
N VAL A 30 -8.20 -0.56 -1.31
CA VAL A 30 -8.58 -1.84 -1.91
C VAL A 30 -8.71 -1.71 -3.42
N GLU A 31 -9.33 -0.63 -3.88
CA GLU A 31 -9.48 -0.42 -5.32
C GLU A 31 -8.15 -0.24 -6.01
N LEU A 32 -7.24 0.50 -5.39
CA LEU A 32 -5.93 0.74 -5.96
C LEU A 32 -5.16 -0.57 -6.12
N ILE A 33 -5.17 -1.40 -5.09
CA ILE A 33 -4.47 -2.68 -5.13
C ILE A 33 -5.15 -3.61 -6.13
N LYS A 34 -6.48 -3.58 -6.21
CA LYS A 34 -7.19 -4.38 -7.20
C LYS A 34 -6.74 -4.03 -8.62
N MET A 35 -6.63 -2.74 -8.91
CA MET A 35 -6.15 -2.31 -10.23
C MET A 35 -4.77 -2.87 -10.52
N GLY A 36 -3.91 -2.86 -9.52
CA GLY A 36 -2.56 -3.41 -9.68
C GLY A 36 -2.58 -4.91 -9.90
N ILE A 37 -3.40 -5.63 -9.16
CA ILE A 37 -3.50 -7.08 -9.30
C ILE A 37 -4.01 -7.43 -10.69
N GLU A 38 -5.02 -6.71 -11.17
CA GLU A 38 -5.58 -6.99 -12.49
C GLU A 38 -4.55 -6.75 -13.59
N LYS A 39 -3.78 -5.70 -13.45
CA LYS A 39 -2.76 -5.40 -14.45
C LYS A 39 -1.62 -6.42 -14.40
N ALA A 40 -1.19 -6.80 -13.21
CA ALA A 40 -0.04 -7.70 -13.07
C ALA A 40 -0.41 -9.16 -13.28
N GLY A 41 -1.66 -9.52 -13.03
CA GLY A 41 -2.13 -10.89 -13.18
C GLY A 41 -2.21 -11.65 -11.87
N SER A 42 -1.51 -11.22 -10.83
CA SER A 42 -1.59 -11.84 -9.52
C SER A 42 -1.01 -10.90 -8.48
N ILE A 43 -1.30 -11.18 -7.22
CA ILE A 43 -0.77 -10.36 -6.14
C ILE A 43 0.74 -10.55 -6.01
N ASN A 44 1.25 -11.74 -6.30
CA ASN A 44 2.68 -11.97 -6.26
C ASN A 44 3.41 -11.18 -7.34
N ARG A 45 2.84 -11.13 -8.55
CA ARG A 45 3.43 -10.34 -9.61
C ARG A 45 3.37 -8.87 -9.30
N LEU A 46 2.25 -8.42 -8.74
CA LEU A 46 2.14 -7.02 -8.33
C LEU A 46 3.21 -6.67 -7.30
N ALA A 47 3.43 -7.56 -6.33
CA ALA A 47 4.43 -7.31 -5.31
C ALA A 47 5.81 -7.09 -5.92
N ARG A 48 6.15 -7.86 -6.94
CA ARG A 48 7.43 -7.67 -7.62
C ARG A 48 7.51 -6.33 -8.31
N GLU A 49 6.39 -5.88 -8.91
CA GLU A 49 6.36 -4.56 -9.53
C GLU A 49 6.52 -3.45 -8.49
N MET A 50 6.10 -3.71 -7.27
CA MET A 50 6.26 -2.75 -6.17
C MET A 50 7.63 -2.82 -5.52
N GLY A 51 8.48 -3.74 -5.97
CA GLY A 51 9.85 -3.82 -5.48
C GLY A 51 10.10 -4.83 -4.38
N TYR A 52 9.11 -5.66 -4.03
CA TYR A 52 9.32 -6.71 -3.05
C TYR A 52 10.08 -7.86 -3.67
N ARG A 53 11.02 -8.41 -2.93
CA ARG A 53 11.95 -9.37 -3.47
C ARG A 53 11.91 -10.74 -2.83
N SER A 54 10.95 -11.01 -1.97
CA SER A 54 10.84 -12.30 -1.35
C SER A 54 10.68 -13.38 -2.43
N ARG A 55 11.40 -14.46 -2.31
CA ARG A 55 11.29 -15.54 -3.26
C ARG A 55 10.11 -16.43 -2.99
N ILE A 56 9.76 -16.58 -1.73
CA ILE A 56 8.76 -17.55 -1.34
C ILE A 56 7.37 -16.94 -1.34
N HIS A 57 7.23 -15.80 -0.70
CA HIS A 57 5.92 -15.15 -0.58
C HIS A 57 6.02 -13.67 -0.92
N PRO A 58 6.28 -13.34 -2.20
CA PRO A 58 6.43 -11.93 -2.55
C PRO A 58 5.18 -11.12 -2.29
N GLY A 59 4.01 -11.74 -2.38
CA GLY A 59 2.75 -11.02 -2.17
C GLY A 59 2.34 -10.86 -0.72
N TRP A 60 3.13 -11.40 0.22
CA TRP A 60 2.75 -11.33 1.63
C TRP A 60 2.57 -9.91 2.12
N SER A 61 3.55 -9.06 1.82
CA SER A 61 3.48 -7.66 2.27
C SER A 61 2.30 -6.93 1.65
N VAL A 62 2.01 -7.21 0.38
CA VAL A 62 0.87 -6.57 -0.27
C VAL A 62 -0.44 -7.02 0.37
N ARG A 63 -0.54 -8.29 0.75
CA ARG A 63 -1.73 -8.77 1.45
C ARG A 63 -1.92 -8.05 2.78
N GLN A 64 -0.83 -7.83 3.52
CA GLN A 64 -0.90 -7.14 4.80
C GLN A 64 -1.41 -5.71 4.60
N ILE A 65 -0.96 -5.06 3.55
CA ILE A 65 -1.42 -3.71 3.23
C ILE A 65 -2.88 -3.73 2.80
N LEU A 66 -3.23 -4.69 1.95
CA LEU A 66 -4.59 -4.79 1.42
C LEU A 66 -5.63 -4.92 2.53
N VAL A 67 -5.35 -5.77 3.50
CA VAL A 67 -6.33 -6.02 4.58
C VAL A 67 -6.21 -5.02 5.73
N GLY A 68 -5.30 -4.07 5.66
CA GLY A 68 -5.24 -3.01 6.65
C GLY A 68 -4.38 -3.30 7.85
N GLU A 69 -3.56 -4.35 7.80
CA GLU A 69 -2.63 -4.65 8.89
C GLU A 69 -1.40 -3.75 8.88
N GLN A 70 -1.00 -3.32 7.70
CA GLN A 70 0.20 -2.52 7.53
C GLN A 70 -0.08 -1.34 6.61
N PRO A 71 0.57 -0.21 6.85
CA PRO A 71 0.50 0.90 5.91
C PRO A 71 1.38 0.64 4.69
N PHE A 72 1.19 1.46 3.65
CA PHE A 72 2.12 1.44 2.53
C PHE A 72 3.43 2.10 2.94
N PRO A 73 4.57 1.46 2.70
CA PRO A 73 5.81 2.22 2.66
C PRO A 73 5.72 3.18 1.48
N PHE A 74 6.16 4.40 1.67
CA PHE A 74 5.99 5.42 0.63
C PHE A 74 6.63 4.99 -0.68
N GLU A 75 7.83 4.44 -0.60
CA GLU A 75 8.54 3.99 -1.79
C GLU A 75 7.74 2.95 -2.58
N ARG A 76 7.12 2.02 -1.88
CA ARG A 76 6.31 0.98 -2.53
C ARG A 76 5.04 1.57 -3.14
N LEU A 77 4.46 2.54 -2.46
CA LEU A 77 3.27 3.20 -2.98
C LEU A 77 3.58 3.96 -4.26
N VAL A 78 4.72 4.62 -4.33
CA VAL A 78 5.12 5.32 -5.54
C VAL A 78 5.28 4.33 -6.69
N LYS A 79 5.89 3.19 -6.43
CA LYS A 79 6.05 2.19 -7.49
C LYS A 79 4.70 1.66 -7.97
N LEU A 80 3.77 1.42 -7.06
CA LEU A 80 2.42 0.99 -7.44
C LEU A 80 1.73 2.07 -8.27
N SER A 81 1.81 3.30 -7.81
CA SER A 81 1.20 4.43 -8.49
C SER A 81 1.74 4.56 -9.92
N ASP A 82 3.06 4.47 -10.07
CA ASP A 82 3.68 4.54 -11.39
C ASP A 82 3.25 3.36 -12.26
N TYR A 83 3.18 2.18 -11.67
CA TYR A 83 2.86 0.97 -12.41
C TYR A 83 1.46 1.05 -13.01
N ILE A 84 0.50 1.54 -12.26
CA ILE A 84 -0.88 1.62 -12.76
C ILE A 84 -1.19 2.95 -13.44
N GLY A 85 -0.27 3.89 -13.41
CA GLY A 85 -0.46 5.16 -14.10
C GLY A 85 -1.32 6.17 -13.37
N PHE A 86 -1.40 6.06 -12.05
CA PHE A 86 -2.20 6.96 -11.23
C PHE A 86 -1.24 7.91 -10.51
N PRO A 87 -1.29 9.21 -10.75
CA PRO A 87 -0.28 10.12 -10.18
C PRO A 87 -0.22 10.03 -8.66
N ILE A 88 0.99 10.01 -8.12
CA ILE A 88 1.15 9.86 -6.68
C ILE A 88 0.49 11.01 -5.92
N GLU A 89 0.46 12.19 -6.49
CA GLU A 89 -0.19 13.34 -5.84
C GLU A 89 -1.67 13.07 -5.63
N ASP A 90 -2.30 12.42 -6.59
CA ASP A 90 -3.71 12.10 -6.47
C ASP A 90 -3.93 10.99 -5.46
N VAL A 91 -3.04 10.00 -5.43
CA VAL A 91 -3.11 8.93 -4.44
C VAL A 91 -3.04 9.50 -3.03
N LEU A 92 -2.13 10.45 -2.82
CA LEU A 92 -1.93 11.00 -1.49
C LEU A 92 -3.09 11.82 -0.97
N ARG A 93 -4.04 12.18 -1.83
CA ARG A 93 -5.26 12.86 -1.38
C ARG A 93 -6.12 11.94 -0.52
N TYR A 94 -5.92 10.63 -0.63
CA TYR A 94 -6.70 9.66 0.13
C TYR A 94 -6.00 9.20 1.39
N ARG A 95 -4.97 9.92 1.82
CA ARG A 95 -4.30 9.59 3.08
C ARG A 95 -5.25 9.74 4.24
N THR A 96 -5.08 8.89 5.23
CA THR A 96 -5.88 8.95 6.43
C THR A 96 -5.02 8.49 7.61
N GLU A 97 -5.55 8.63 8.79
CA GLU A 97 -4.88 8.16 9.99
C GLU A 97 -5.30 6.73 10.27
N PRO A 98 -4.45 5.94 10.92
CA PRO A 98 -4.86 4.61 11.32
C PRO A 98 -6.08 4.68 12.24
N GLN A 99 -7.08 3.87 11.96
CA GLN A 99 -8.32 3.90 12.74
C GLN A 99 -8.78 2.48 13.03
N ARG A 100 -9.40 2.31 14.19
CA ARG A 100 -9.88 1.00 14.57
C ARG A 100 -10.97 0.49 13.64
N ILE A 101 -11.81 1.39 13.16
CA ILE A 101 -12.93 1.00 12.30
C ILE A 101 -12.49 0.66 10.90
N THR A 102 -11.23 0.87 10.60
CA THR A 102 -10.72 0.60 9.26
C THR A 102 -10.97 -0.82 8.82
N LEU A 103 -10.97 -1.75 9.78
CA LEU A 103 -11.15 -3.14 9.45
C LEU A 103 -12.52 -3.42 8.83
N ASN A 104 -13.58 -2.90 9.41
CA ASN A 104 -14.92 -3.11 8.85
C ASN A 104 -15.04 -2.46 7.48
N ASN A 105 -14.51 -1.26 7.32
CA ASN A 105 -14.55 -0.59 6.03
C ASN A 105 -13.76 -1.37 5.00
N THR A 106 -12.64 -1.97 5.41
CA THR A 106 -11.83 -2.79 4.53
C THR A 106 -12.60 -4.03 4.10
N ASN A 107 -13.29 -4.69 5.02
CA ASN A 107 -14.05 -5.89 4.68
C ASN A 107 -15.13 -5.58 3.65
N ASP A 108 -15.82 -4.47 3.82
CA ASP A 108 -16.85 -4.06 2.85
C ASP A 108 -16.22 -3.79 1.48
N ALA A 109 -15.08 -3.12 1.46
CA ALA A 109 -14.40 -2.83 0.21
C ALA A 109 -13.90 -4.10 -0.47
N LEU A 110 -13.40 -5.06 0.31
CA LEU A 110 -12.96 -6.34 -0.26
C LEU A 110 -14.12 -7.07 -0.92
N ARG A 111 -15.29 -7.08 -0.28
CA ARG A 111 -16.46 -7.71 -0.87
C ARG A 111 -16.87 -7.04 -2.17
N ARG A 112 -16.93 -5.71 -2.16
CA ARG A 112 -17.35 -4.98 -3.34
C ARG A 112 -16.42 -5.20 -4.52
N ASN A 113 -15.15 -5.47 -4.24
CA ASN A 113 -14.15 -5.62 -5.29
C ASN A 113 -13.78 -7.06 -5.60
N GLY A 114 -14.51 -8.02 -5.04
CA GLY A 114 -14.26 -9.43 -5.33
C GLY A 114 -13.00 -9.99 -4.71
N LEU A 115 -12.49 -9.36 -3.66
CA LEU A 115 -11.23 -9.77 -3.03
C LEU A 115 -11.47 -10.36 -1.64
N TRP A 116 -12.67 -10.87 -1.40
CA TRP A 116 -13.01 -11.41 -0.08
C TRP A 116 -12.12 -12.56 0.36
N CYS A 117 -11.57 -13.30 -0.61
CA CYS A 117 -10.69 -14.41 -0.26
C CYS A 117 -9.47 -13.96 0.53
N TYR A 118 -9.00 -12.73 0.34
CA TYR A 118 -7.86 -12.24 1.09
C TYR A 118 -8.22 -11.99 2.55
N HIS A 119 -9.46 -11.56 2.79
CA HIS A 119 -9.91 -11.39 4.17
C HIS A 119 -9.96 -12.74 4.89
N ILE A 120 -10.45 -13.77 4.21
CA ILE A 120 -10.50 -15.10 4.80
C ILE A 120 -9.11 -15.58 5.17
N LEU A 121 -8.15 -15.39 4.27
CA LEU A 121 -6.77 -15.77 4.55
C LEU A 121 -6.24 -15.05 5.78
N ARG A 122 -6.52 -13.77 5.88
CA ARG A 122 -6.06 -13.01 7.03
C ARG A 122 -6.62 -13.59 8.32
N MET A 123 -7.89 -13.94 8.32
CA MET A 123 -8.51 -14.51 9.51
C MET A 123 -7.86 -15.82 9.92
N ARG A 124 -7.49 -16.64 8.95
CA ARG A 124 -6.84 -17.91 9.27
C ARG A 124 -5.47 -17.72 9.87
N MET A 125 -4.84 -16.63 9.54
CA MET A 125 -3.48 -16.40 10.00
C MET A 125 -3.45 -15.79 11.39
N ARG A 126 -4.59 -15.48 11.94
CA ARG A 126 -4.66 -15.02 13.30
C ARG A 126 -4.84 -16.19 14.23
#